data_a12f4549daff8bce39430de06cf9e60b
#
_entry.id   a12f4549daff8bce39430de06cf9e60b
#
_cell.length_a   1.000
_cell.length_b   1.000
_cell.length_c   1.000
_cell.angle_alpha   90.00
_cell.angle_beta   90.00
_cell.angle_gamma   90.00
#
_symmetry.space_group_name_H-M   'P 1'
#
loop_
_entity.id
_entity.type
_entity.pdbx_description
1 polymer ?
#
loop_
_entity_poly.entity_id
_entity_poly.type
_entity_poly.pdbx_seq_one_letter_code
_entity_poly.pdbx_strand_id
1 'polypeptide(L)'
;MKNKIRGEFILKFLIVGDVCGRQGRETFRKYVPELKKEHNIDVVVVNGENIAGGRGISRKTLDEIYRAGADIVTSGNHIWDQKEIVSFIDDEPFLIRPANYPEGAPGKGYCIYPFKAKNIGVINVSGRTFMPPMDCPFQKVDEILKEIKNQCDIILVDIHAEATSEKIAMGFYLDGKVTCVVGTHTHVQTADNRILPKGTAYISDLGMVGPYNSSLGINVNNAIDKFITCRPVRFEMAEGPNIFSAVVLELAEDNSVKSFERILFNEE
;
A
#
# COMPACT_ATOMS: atom_id res chain seq x y z
N MET A 1 45.48 -5.27 14.42
CA MET A 1 44.39 -5.54 13.45
C MET A 1 43.11 -4.93 13.97
N LYS A 2 42.64 -3.86 13.34
CA LYS A 2 41.38 -3.19 13.75
C LYS A 2 40.21 -4.00 13.17
N ASN A 3 39.47 -4.72 14.00
CA ASN A 3 38.15 -5.24 13.61
C ASN A 3 37.27 -4.05 13.22
N LYS A 4 37.11 -3.82 11.93
CA LYS A 4 35.97 -3.03 11.45
C LYS A 4 34.73 -3.82 11.84
N ILE A 5 34.00 -3.36 12.85
CA ILE A 5 32.60 -3.74 13.08
C ILE A 5 31.91 -3.41 11.76
N ARG A 6 31.57 -4.42 10.97
CA ARG A 6 30.61 -4.27 9.87
C ARG A 6 29.30 -3.86 10.55
N GLY A 7 28.90 -2.61 10.37
CA GLY A 7 27.59 -2.19 10.83
C GLY A 7 26.55 -3.13 10.22
N GLU A 8 25.70 -3.70 11.08
CA GLU A 8 24.58 -4.53 10.67
C GLU A 8 23.77 -3.75 9.63
N PHE A 9 23.61 -4.33 8.44
CA PHE A 9 22.81 -3.71 7.38
C PHE A 9 21.34 -4.04 7.67
N ILE A 10 20.70 -3.13 8.40
CA ILE A 10 19.28 -3.18 8.72
C ILE A 10 18.50 -2.50 7.57
N LEU A 11 17.55 -3.19 6.96
CA LEU A 11 16.69 -2.63 5.93
C LEU A 11 15.35 -2.24 6.53
N LYS A 12 14.91 -0.99 6.27
CA LYS A 12 13.67 -0.45 6.78
C LYS A 12 12.75 0.05 5.68
N PHE A 13 11.49 -0.34 5.79
CA PHE A 13 10.42 0.09 4.90
C PHE A 13 9.46 1.00 5.63
N LEU A 14 9.00 2.04 4.96
CA LEU A 14 7.77 2.75 5.30
C LEU A 14 6.69 2.28 4.32
N ILE A 15 5.65 1.62 4.83
CA ILE A 15 4.53 1.16 4.00
C ILE A 15 3.32 2.01 4.39
N VAL A 16 2.89 2.85 3.44
CA VAL A 16 1.89 3.91 3.67
C VAL A 16 0.53 3.44 3.13
N GLY A 17 -0.53 3.72 3.86
CA GLY A 17 -1.89 3.41 3.46
C GLY A 17 -2.40 4.25 2.29
N ASP A 18 -3.69 4.19 2.05
CA ASP A 18 -4.36 4.82 0.90
C ASP A 18 -4.24 6.35 0.93
N VAL A 19 -3.51 6.94 -0.02
CA VAL A 19 -3.35 8.39 -0.11
C VAL A 19 -4.56 9.01 -0.83
N CYS A 20 -5.34 9.83 -0.12
CA CYS A 20 -6.62 10.33 -0.58
C CYS A 20 -6.58 11.79 -1.04
N GLY A 21 -6.73 11.99 -2.36
CA GLY A 21 -6.90 13.29 -2.99
C GLY A 21 -5.72 14.25 -2.80
N ARG A 22 -6.01 15.56 -2.94
CA ARG A 22 -4.99 16.61 -2.82
C ARG A 22 -4.40 16.70 -1.41
N GLN A 23 -5.25 16.66 -0.40
CA GLN A 23 -4.81 16.79 0.98
C GLN A 23 -3.92 15.61 1.38
N GLY A 24 -4.29 14.38 1.00
CA GLY A 24 -3.44 13.21 1.23
C GLY A 24 -2.06 13.34 0.58
N ARG A 25 -1.98 13.84 -0.68
CA ARG A 25 -0.68 14.06 -1.34
C ARG A 25 0.15 15.17 -0.66
N GLU A 26 -0.49 16.25 -0.17
CA GLU A 26 0.18 17.32 0.57
C GLU A 26 0.73 16.81 1.90
N THR A 27 -0.06 16.02 2.64
CA THR A 27 0.36 15.37 3.89
C THR A 27 1.47 14.35 3.65
N PHE A 28 1.36 13.51 2.62
CA PHE A 28 2.41 12.57 2.22
C PHE A 28 3.73 13.32 1.92
N ARG A 29 3.68 14.37 1.11
CA ARG A 29 4.85 15.19 0.76
C ARG A 29 5.49 15.85 1.98
N LYS A 30 4.70 16.24 2.97
CA LYS A 30 5.19 16.88 4.21
C LYS A 30 5.93 15.87 5.10
N TYR A 31 5.30 14.73 5.37
CA TYR A 31 5.76 13.83 6.43
C TYR A 31 6.69 12.71 5.95
N VAL A 32 6.60 12.24 4.71
CA VAL A 32 7.46 11.14 4.27
C VAL A 32 8.95 11.46 4.35
N PRO A 33 9.43 12.65 3.93
CA PRO A 33 10.85 13.00 4.10
C PRO A 33 11.30 13.08 5.56
N GLU A 34 10.42 13.53 6.47
CA GLU A 34 10.69 13.60 7.91
C GLU A 34 10.79 12.18 8.50
N LEU A 35 9.80 11.33 8.23
CA LEU A 35 9.77 9.94 8.68
C LEU A 35 10.92 9.11 8.11
N LYS A 36 11.29 9.34 6.84
CA LYS A 36 12.49 8.72 6.24
C LYS A 36 13.74 9.01 7.05
N LYS A 37 13.89 10.25 7.51
CA LYS A 37 15.05 10.66 8.31
C LYS A 37 14.98 10.13 9.74
N GLU A 38 13.81 10.26 10.39
CA GLU A 38 13.59 9.87 11.79
C GLU A 38 13.80 8.38 12.00
N HIS A 39 13.20 7.55 11.14
CA HIS A 39 13.24 6.10 11.25
C HIS A 39 14.35 5.45 10.42
N ASN A 40 15.17 6.24 9.68
CA ASN A 40 16.19 5.74 8.74
C ASN A 40 15.58 4.79 7.68
N ILE A 41 14.48 5.22 7.06
CA ILE A 41 13.76 4.43 6.05
C ILE A 41 14.58 4.34 4.76
N ASP A 42 14.75 3.15 4.26
CA ASP A 42 15.43 2.84 2.99
C ASP A 42 14.47 2.88 1.79
N VAL A 43 13.27 2.27 1.93
CA VAL A 43 12.30 2.11 0.83
C VAL A 43 10.91 2.50 1.29
N VAL A 44 10.18 3.25 0.45
CA VAL A 44 8.80 3.67 0.68
C VAL A 44 7.87 2.99 -0.32
N VAL A 45 6.91 2.22 0.19
CA VAL A 45 5.80 1.65 -0.58
C VAL A 45 4.52 2.37 -0.18
N VAL A 46 3.67 2.75 -1.12
CA VAL A 46 2.44 3.50 -0.83
C VAL A 46 1.28 3.03 -1.70
N ASN A 47 0.09 2.93 -1.13
CA ASN A 47 -1.11 2.75 -1.94
C ASN A 47 -1.57 4.11 -2.49
N GLY A 48 -1.53 4.23 -3.82
CA GLY A 48 -1.83 5.46 -4.56
C GLY A 48 -3.18 5.45 -5.28
N GLU A 49 -4.05 4.48 -5.06
CA GLU A 49 -5.27 4.33 -5.87
C GLU A 49 -6.19 5.57 -5.85
N ASN A 50 -6.11 6.40 -4.78
CA ASN A 50 -7.01 7.51 -4.54
C ASN A 50 -6.35 8.89 -4.71
N ILE A 51 -5.13 8.98 -5.28
CA ILE A 51 -4.37 10.23 -5.35
C ILE A 51 -4.94 11.28 -6.29
N ALA A 52 -5.70 10.90 -7.31
CA ALA A 52 -6.27 11.83 -8.29
C ALA A 52 -7.72 12.24 -7.92
N GLY A 53 -7.85 13.25 -7.05
CA GLY A 53 -9.16 13.75 -6.64
C GLY A 53 -10.00 12.78 -5.82
N GLY A 54 -9.36 11.82 -5.16
CA GLY A 54 -10.01 10.80 -4.34
C GLY A 54 -10.30 9.48 -5.07
N ARG A 55 -10.01 9.39 -6.38
CA ARG A 55 -10.19 8.16 -7.17
C ARG A 55 -9.24 8.09 -8.36
N GLY A 56 -8.52 6.99 -8.46
CA GLY A 56 -7.60 6.71 -9.56
C GLY A 56 -6.28 7.48 -9.48
N ILE A 57 -5.47 7.31 -10.51
CA ILE A 57 -4.11 7.82 -10.62
C ILE A 57 -3.98 8.58 -11.94
N SER A 58 -3.59 9.85 -11.90
CA SER A 58 -3.20 10.63 -13.08
C SER A 58 -1.67 10.71 -13.19
N ARG A 59 -1.14 10.97 -14.39
CA ARG A 59 0.30 11.17 -14.59
C ARG A 59 0.85 12.20 -13.61
N LYS A 60 0.18 13.36 -13.55
CA LYS A 60 0.58 14.46 -12.66
C LYS A 60 0.65 14.04 -11.19
N THR A 61 -0.39 13.33 -10.71
CA THR A 61 -0.46 12.96 -9.30
C THR A 61 0.52 11.83 -8.95
N LEU A 62 0.80 10.92 -9.87
CA LEU A 62 1.85 9.91 -9.73
C LEU A 62 3.24 10.56 -9.61
N ASP A 63 3.56 11.51 -10.49
CA ASP A 63 4.81 12.26 -10.44
C ASP A 63 4.98 13.03 -9.12
N GLU A 64 3.89 13.58 -8.56
CA GLU A 64 3.91 14.26 -7.26
C GLU A 64 4.28 13.28 -6.14
N ILE A 65 3.73 12.07 -6.14
CA ILE A 65 4.00 11.03 -5.13
C ILE A 65 5.44 10.52 -5.22
N TYR A 66 5.94 10.25 -6.43
CA TYR A 66 7.34 9.85 -6.61
C TYR A 66 8.32 10.95 -6.16
N ARG A 67 8.07 12.21 -6.52
CA ARG A 67 8.91 13.34 -6.07
C ARG A 67 8.86 13.55 -4.56
N ALA A 68 7.77 13.15 -3.91
CA ALA A 68 7.62 13.21 -2.46
C ALA A 68 8.35 12.08 -1.73
N GLY A 69 8.92 11.11 -2.45
CA GLY A 69 9.80 10.09 -1.91
C GLY A 69 9.26 8.66 -1.90
N ALA A 70 8.15 8.39 -2.62
CA ALA A 70 7.72 7.02 -2.87
C ALA A 70 8.68 6.31 -3.83
N ASP A 71 8.97 5.05 -3.57
CA ASP A 71 9.77 4.19 -4.43
C ASP A 71 8.87 3.25 -5.24
N ILE A 72 7.79 2.75 -4.63
CA ILE A 72 6.84 1.81 -5.25
C ILE A 72 5.41 2.25 -4.90
N VAL A 73 4.53 2.25 -5.91
CA VAL A 73 3.12 2.61 -5.77
C VAL A 73 2.25 1.40 -6.08
N THR A 74 1.49 0.92 -5.09
CA THR A 74 0.42 -0.05 -5.26
C THR A 74 -0.90 0.66 -5.56
N SER A 75 -1.91 -0.07 -5.93
CA SER A 75 -3.23 0.48 -6.22
C SER A 75 -4.35 -0.47 -5.79
N GLY A 76 -5.56 -0.28 -6.33
CA GLY A 76 -6.73 -1.07 -5.98
C GLY A 76 -7.80 -1.02 -7.05
N ASN A 77 -9.06 -1.09 -6.64
CA ASN A 77 -10.20 -1.14 -7.55
C ASN A 77 -10.46 0.18 -8.31
N HIS A 78 -9.90 1.30 -7.86
CA HIS A 78 -10.02 2.60 -8.53
C HIS A 78 -8.95 2.87 -9.58
N ILE A 79 -8.08 1.90 -9.88
CA ILE A 79 -6.96 2.08 -10.82
C ILE A 79 -7.40 2.63 -12.19
N TRP A 80 -8.60 2.28 -12.67
CA TRP A 80 -9.12 2.69 -13.98
C TRP A 80 -9.99 3.95 -13.95
N ASP A 81 -10.21 4.58 -12.80
CA ASP A 81 -11.12 5.73 -12.68
C ASP A 81 -10.57 6.99 -13.38
N GLN A 82 -9.25 7.07 -13.57
CA GLN A 82 -8.62 8.08 -14.45
C GLN A 82 -8.25 7.45 -15.79
N LYS A 83 -8.99 7.81 -16.85
CA LYS A 83 -8.84 7.17 -18.17
C LYS A 83 -7.43 7.26 -18.74
N GLU A 84 -6.69 8.32 -18.43
CA GLU A 84 -5.32 8.51 -18.92
C GLU A 84 -4.32 7.46 -18.41
N ILE A 85 -4.64 6.74 -17.32
CA ILE A 85 -3.76 5.71 -16.76
C ILE A 85 -3.34 4.67 -17.82
N VAL A 86 -4.25 4.30 -18.71
CA VAL A 86 -4.00 3.31 -19.76
C VAL A 86 -2.90 3.76 -20.73
N SER A 87 -2.68 5.07 -20.88
CA SER A 87 -1.65 5.59 -21.79
C SER A 87 -0.23 5.55 -21.22
N PHE A 88 -0.06 5.23 -19.93
CA PHE A 88 1.27 5.29 -19.31
C PHE A 88 1.60 4.17 -18.31
N ILE A 89 0.63 3.37 -17.87
CA ILE A 89 0.86 2.38 -16.83
C ILE A 89 1.86 1.29 -17.24
N ASP A 90 1.94 0.96 -18.52
CA ASP A 90 2.89 -0.04 -19.04
C ASP A 90 4.35 0.46 -18.98
N ASP A 91 4.56 1.77 -19.02
CA ASP A 91 5.87 2.43 -18.96
C ASP A 91 6.34 2.70 -17.52
N GLU A 92 5.47 2.42 -16.50
CA GLU A 92 5.76 2.67 -15.10
C GLU A 92 6.13 1.37 -14.35
N PRO A 93 7.43 1.05 -14.25
CA PRO A 93 7.86 -0.25 -13.71
C PRO A 93 7.53 -0.46 -12.23
N PHE A 94 7.33 0.62 -11.48
CA PHE A 94 7.08 0.60 -10.03
C PHE A 94 5.68 1.10 -9.64
N LEU A 95 4.80 1.31 -10.61
CA LEU A 95 3.37 1.43 -10.42
C LEU A 95 2.72 0.08 -10.73
N ILE A 96 2.12 -0.55 -9.73
CA ILE A 96 1.49 -1.85 -9.90
C ILE A 96 -0.01 -1.81 -9.57
N ARG A 97 -0.79 -2.52 -10.38
CA ARG A 97 -2.23 -2.74 -10.18
C ARG A 97 -2.50 -4.09 -9.54
N PRO A 98 -3.73 -4.37 -9.05
CA PRO A 98 -4.06 -5.72 -8.64
C PRO A 98 -3.77 -6.77 -9.73
N ALA A 99 -2.98 -7.78 -9.38
CA ALA A 99 -2.50 -8.80 -10.31
C ALA A 99 -3.61 -9.71 -10.84
N ASN A 100 -4.68 -9.86 -10.04
CA ASN A 100 -5.83 -10.71 -10.36
C ASN A 100 -6.91 -10.05 -11.22
N TYR A 101 -6.59 -8.90 -11.88
CA TYR A 101 -7.36 -8.47 -13.05
C TYR A 101 -7.22 -9.50 -14.19
N PRO A 102 -8.22 -9.63 -15.08
CA PRO A 102 -8.14 -10.51 -16.23
C PRO A 102 -6.88 -10.33 -17.07
N GLU A 103 -6.45 -11.39 -17.71
CA GLU A 103 -5.34 -11.36 -18.66
C GLU A 103 -5.58 -10.30 -19.76
N GLY A 104 -4.53 -9.57 -20.13
CA GLY A 104 -4.60 -8.48 -21.10
C GLY A 104 -4.94 -7.10 -20.51
N ALA A 105 -5.23 -6.97 -19.21
CA ALA A 105 -5.33 -5.65 -18.58
C ALA A 105 -3.96 -4.95 -18.59
N PRO A 106 -3.88 -3.63 -18.94
CA PRO A 106 -2.62 -2.88 -18.97
C PRO A 106 -1.93 -2.85 -17.61
N GLY A 107 -0.62 -2.64 -17.60
CA GLY A 107 0.20 -2.57 -16.39
C GLY A 107 0.52 -3.93 -15.79
N LYS A 108 1.33 -3.92 -14.74
CA LYS A 108 1.80 -5.12 -14.05
C LYS A 108 1.15 -5.28 -12.69
N GLY A 109 1.03 -6.52 -12.22
CA GLY A 109 0.48 -6.84 -10.91
C GLY A 109 1.54 -7.02 -9.82
N TYR A 110 2.81 -7.01 -10.20
CA TYR A 110 3.96 -7.06 -9.32
C TYR A 110 5.14 -6.33 -9.94
N CYS A 111 6.12 -5.96 -9.10
CA CYS A 111 7.41 -5.46 -9.55
C CYS A 111 8.54 -6.11 -8.75
N ILE A 112 9.75 -6.07 -9.30
CA ILE A 112 11.00 -6.37 -8.60
C ILE A 112 11.82 -5.07 -8.57
N TYR A 113 11.95 -4.50 -7.36
CA TYR A 113 12.67 -3.25 -7.13
C TYR A 113 14.10 -3.57 -6.64
N PRO A 114 15.13 -3.22 -7.41
CA PRO A 114 16.51 -3.42 -7.00
C PRO A 114 16.91 -2.35 -5.97
N PHE A 115 17.31 -2.78 -4.80
CA PHE A 115 17.81 -1.88 -3.76
C PHE A 115 19.12 -2.37 -3.18
N LYS A 116 20.22 -1.64 -3.45
CA LYS A 116 21.61 -2.03 -3.10
C LYS A 116 21.94 -3.43 -3.64
N ALA A 117 22.22 -4.39 -2.77
CA ALA A 117 22.53 -5.77 -3.16
C ALA A 117 21.31 -6.72 -3.01
N LYS A 118 20.10 -6.20 -2.85
CA LYS A 118 18.88 -6.98 -2.64
C LYS A 118 17.83 -6.68 -3.70
N ASN A 119 17.00 -7.66 -3.99
CA ASN A 119 15.81 -7.52 -4.82
C ASN A 119 14.56 -7.59 -3.95
N ILE A 120 13.70 -6.60 -4.05
CA ILE A 120 12.45 -6.47 -3.33
C ILE A 120 11.29 -6.75 -4.28
N GLY A 121 10.58 -7.86 -4.10
CA GLY A 121 9.34 -8.15 -4.80
C GLY A 121 8.17 -7.45 -4.09
N VAL A 122 7.34 -6.73 -4.83
CA VAL A 122 6.07 -6.21 -4.33
C VAL A 122 4.94 -6.73 -5.21
N ILE A 123 3.94 -7.34 -4.60
CA ILE A 123 2.76 -7.90 -5.27
C ILE A 123 1.54 -7.14 -4.78
N ASN A 124 0.66 -6.73 -5.69
CA ASN A 124 -0.62 -6.16 -5.35
C ASN A 124 -1.74 -7.10 -5.82
N VAL A 125 -2.72 -7.38 -4.97
CA VAL A 125 -3.92 -8.16 -5.33
C VAL A 125 -5.18 -7.52 -4.76
N SER A 126 -6.31 -7.72 -5.43
CA SER A 126 -7.61 -7.28 -4.94
C SER A 126 -8.40 -8.46 -4.35
N GLY A 127 -9.11 -8.20 -3.24
CA GLY A 127 -10.13 -9.11 -2.73
C GLY A 127 -11.30 -9.29 -3.68
N ARG A 128 -12.22 -10.19 -3.33
CA ARG A 128 -13.44 -10.48 -4.10
C ARG A 128 -14.72 -10.27 -3.30
N THR A 129 -14.62 -10.37 -1.97
CA THR A 129 -15.78 -10.22 -1.08
C THR A 129 -16.20 -8.77 -1.01
N PHE A 130 -17.39 -8.45 -1.53
CA PHE A 130 -17.92 -7.07 -1.69
C PHE A 130 -17.08 -6.17 -2.62
N MET A 131 -16.25 -6.78 -3.46
CA MET A 131 -15.40 -6.11 -4.44
C MET A 131 -15.86 -6.45 -5.86
N PRO A 132 -15.44 -5.71 -6.89
CA PRO A 132 -15.67 -6.10 -8.28
C PRO A 132 -15.19 -7.54 -8.56
N PRO A 133 -15.85 -8.28 -9.47
CA PRO A 133 -15.45 -9.65 -9.81
C PRO A 133 -14.06 -9.67 -10.43
N MET A 134 -13.17 -10.46 -9.85
CA MET A 134 -11.78 -10.67 -10.29
C MET A 134 -11.40 -12.14 -10.12
N ASP A 135 -10.26 -12.51 -10.71
CA ASP A 135 -9.67 -13.83 -10.50
C ASP A 135 -9.28 -14.06 -9.03
N CYS A 136 -9.04 -15.33 -8.66
CA CYS A 136 -8.72 -15.67 -7.28
C CYS A 136 -7.38 -15.04 -6.83
N PRO A 137 -7.35 -14.14 -5.83
CA PRO A 137 -6.12 -13.51 -5.39
C PRO A 137 -5.12 -14.51 -4.79
N PHE A 138 -5.59 -15.56 -4.12
CA PHE A 138 -4.74 -16.60 -3.53
C PHE A 138 -3.97 -17.39 -4.61
N GLN A 139 -4.68 -17.81 -5.65
CA GLN A 139 -4.08 -18.53 -6.79
C GLN A 139 -3.13 -17.60 -7.55
N LYS A 140 -3.50 -16.36 -7.76
CA LYS A 140 -2.67 -15.39 -8.47
C LYS A 140 -1.36 -15.09 -7.73
N VAL A 141 -1.39 -14.96 -6.41
CA VAL A 141 -0.16 -14.81 -5.63
C VAL A 141 0.72 -16.06 -5.73
N ASP A 142 0.15 -17.27 -5.65
CA ASP A 142 0.94 -18.51 -5.82
C ASP A 142 1.60 -18.60 -7.21
N GLU A 143 0.91 -18.16 -8.28
CA GLU A 143 1.47 -18.09 -9.63
C GLU A 143 2.68 -17.16 -9.67
N ILE A 144 2.53 -15.94 -9.15
CA ILE A 144 3.60 -14.94 -9.11
C ILE A 144 4.77 -15.42 -8.24
N LEU A 145 4.50 -16.01 -7.07
CA LEU A 145 5.54 -16.53 -6.20
C LEU A 145 6.39 -17.64 -6.86
N LYS A 146 5.79 -18.51 -7.70
CA LYS A 146 6.56 -19.49 -8.48
C LYS A 146 7.56 -18.83 -9.43
N GLU A 147 7.21 -17.65 -9.94
CA GLU A 147 8.04 -16.90 -10.88
C GLU A 147 9.15 -16.12 -10.17
N ILE A 148 8.81 -15.35 -9.11
CA ILE A 148 9.73 -14.36 -8.54
C ILE A 148 10.47 -14.81 -7.26
N LYS A 149 10.02 -15.85 -6.58
CA LYS A 149 10.54 -16.26 -5.27
C LYS A 149 12.07 -16.49 -5.25
N ASN A 150 12.64 -16.99 -6.35
CA ASN A 150 14.08 -17.22 -6.45
C ASN A 150 14.86 -15.99 -6.96
N GLN A 151 14.15 -14.91 -7.30
CA GLN A 151 14.72 -13.66 -7.78
C GLN A 151 14.70 -12.56 -6.72
N CYS A 152 13.92 -12.73 -5.64
CA CYS A 152 13.72 -11.74 -4.61
C CYS A 152 14.22 -12.22 -3.25
N ASP A 153 14.90 -11.32 -2.54
CA ASP A 153 15.34 -11.52 -1.15
C ASP A 153 14.21 -11.22 -0.16
N ILE A 154 13.30 -10.32 -0.53
CA ILE A 154 12.22 -9.78 0.28
C ILE A 154 10.97 -9.73 -0.59
N ILE A 155 9.82 -10.16 -0.06
CA ILE A 155 8.55 -10.10 -0.78
C ILE A 155 7.50 -9.45 0.11
N LEU A 156 6.87 -8.36 -0.39
CA LEU A 156 5.76 -7.66 0.23
C LEU A 156 4.50 -7.90 -0.59
N VAL A 157 3.36 -8.08 0.08
CA VAL A 157 2.05 -8.25 -0.58
C VAL A 157 1.09 -7.22 -0.03
N ASP A 158 0.50 -6.41 -0.92
CA ASP A 158 -0.63 -5.53 -0.63
C ASP A 158 -1.92 -6.20 -1.08
N ILE A 159 -2.79 -6.57 -0.13
CA ILE A 159 -4.13 -7.05 -0.41
C ILE A 159 -5.16 -5.93 -0.24
N HIS A 160 -5.60 -5.37 -1.36
CA HIS A 160 -6.61 -4.33 -1.44
C HIS A 160 -8.01 -4.94 -1.37
N ALA A 161 -8.63 -4.99 -0.20
CA ALA A 161 -9.87 -5.74 0.02
C ALA A 161 -10.79 -5.13 1.07
N GLU A 162 -12.12 -5.23 0.86
CA GLU A 162 -13.13 -4.81 1.82
C GLU A 162 -13.18 -5.72 3.06
N ALA A 163 -13.24 -7.05 2.85
CA ALA A 163 -13.50 -7.99 3.92
C ALA A 163 -12.25 -8.27 4.77
N THR A 164 -12.29 -7.92 6.06
CA THR A 164 -11.24 -8.23 7.04
C THR A 164 -10.89 -9.72 7.08
N SER A 165 -11.90 -10.61 6.98
CA SER A 165 -11.67 -12.06 6.99
C SER A 165 -10.87 -12.54 5.78
N GLU A 166 -11.06 -11.93 4.60
CA GLU A 166 -10.29 -12.26 3.40
C GLU A 166 -8.83 -11.80 3.54
N LYS A 167 -8.60 -10.61 4.11
CA LYS A 167 -7.25 -10.10 4.43
C LYS A 167 -6.53 -11.00 5.43
N ILE A 168 -7.18 -11.37 6.55
CA ILE A 168 -6.61 -12.28 7.56
C ILE A 168 -6.27 -13.64 6.93
N ALA A 169 -7.18 -14.20 6.12
CA ALA A 169 -6.95 -15.47 5.45
C ALA A 169 -5.73 -15.40 4.52
N MET A 170 -5.54 -14.29 3.78
CA MET A 170 -4.36 -14.08 2.94
C MET A 170 -3.07 -14.01 3.78
N GLY A 171 -3.09 -13.30 4.90
CA GLY A 171 -1.95 -13.24 5.82
C GLY A 171 -1.49 -14.62 6.27
N PHE A 172 -2.41 -15.44 6.78
CA PHE A 172 -2.09 -16.82 7.21
C PHE A 172 -1.72 -17.74 6.05
N TYR A 173 -2.34 -17.57 4.89
CA TYR A 173 -2.02 -18.33 3.69
C TYR A 173 -0.58 -18.13 3.23
N LEU A 174 -0.08 -16.90 3.39
CA LEU A 174 1.26 -16.50 2.99
C LEU A 174 2.28 -16.54 4.14
N ASP A 175 1.86 -16.92 5.35
CA ASP A 175 2.74 -16.98 6.52
C ASP A 175 3.93 -17.94 6.30
N GLY A 176 5.13 -17.39 6.39
CA GLY A 176 6.40 -18.08 6.10
C GLY A 176 6.73 -18.21 4.60
N LYS A 177 5.89 -17.67 3.69
CA LYS A 177 6.16 -17.65 2.24
C LYS A 177 6.63 -16.29 1.76
N VAL A 178 6.26 -15.21 2.46
CA VAL A 178 6.59 -13.82 2.15
C VAL A 178 7.02 -13.08 3.42
N THR A 179 7.66 -11.92 3.25
CA THR A 179 8.16 -11.11 4.38
C THR A 179 7.04 -10.36 5.08
N CYS A 180 6.11 -9.77 4.31
CA CYS A 180 5.04 -8.95 4.86
C CYS A 180 3.77 -9.04 4.01
N VAL A 181 2.61 -9.03 4.67
CA VAL A 181 1.28 -8.86 4.06
C VAL A 181 0.60 -7.69 4.73
N VAL A 182 0.22 -6.68 3.95
CA VAL A 182 -0.54 -5.53 4.41
C VAL A 182 -1.88 -5.47 3.69
N GLY A 183 -2.93 -5.04 4.39
CA GLY A 183 -4.22 -4.75 3.79
C GLY A 183 -4.41 -3.25 3.57
N THR A 184 -5.21 -2.91 2.56
CA THR A 184 -5.64 -1.55 2.18
C THR A 184 -7.13 -1.53 1.86
N HIS A 185 -7.71 -0.42 1.45
CA HIS A 185 -9.09 -0.20 1.01
C HIS A 185 -10.03 0.42 2.05
N THR A 186 -10.07 -0.06 3.30
CA THR A 186 -11.08 0.40 4.26
C THR A 186 -10.77 1.76 4.88
N HIS A 187 -9.57 2.31 4.63
CA HIS A 187 -9.12 3.63 5.07
C HIS A 187 -9.01 3.83 6.59
N VAL A 188 -9.27 2.79 7.39
CA VAL A 188 -9.18 2.82 8.85
C VAL A 188 -8.07 1.88 9.30
N GLN A 189 -7.00 2.44 9.88
CA GLN A 189 -5.88 1.62 10.34
C GLN A 189 -6.33 0.66 11.45
N THR A 190 -6.12 -0.64 11.24
CA THR A 190 -6.43 -1.65 12.24
C THR A 190 -5.34 -1.79 13.30
N ALA A 191 -5.69 -2.32 14.46
CA ALA A 191 -4.79 -2.48 15.61
C ALA A 191 -4.22 -3.91 15.75
N ASP A 192 -4.25 -4.68 14.67
CA ASP A 192 -3.88 -6.10 14.66
C ASP A 192 -2.50 -6.37 14.04
N ASN A 193 -1.67 -5.32 13.93
CA ASN A 193 -0.29 -5.47 13.45
C ASN A 193 0.49 -6.45 14.32
N ARG A 194 1.11 -7.44 13.67
CA ARG A 194 1.84 -8.51 14.35
C ARG A 194 2.79 -9.25 13.42
N ILE A 195 3.66 -10.05 14.02
CA ILE A 195 4.42 -11.08 13.30
C ILE A 195 3.65 -12.39 13.45
N LEU A 196 3.30 -13.03 12.34
CA LEU A 196 2.60 -14.30 12.31
C LEU A 196 3.51 -15.46 12.74
N PRO A 197 2.95 -16.64 13.09
CA PRO A 197 3.73 -17.75 13.71
C PRO A 197 4.93 -18.24 12.89
N LYS A 198 4.94 -18.05 11.56
CA LYS A 198 6.05 -18.45 10.68
C LYS A 198 6.92 -17.26 10.23
N GLY A 199 6.73 -16.08 10.84
CA GLY A 199 7.61 -14.93 10.69
C GLY A 199 7.15 -13.86 9.72
N THR A 200 6.01 -13.99 9.05
CA THR A 200 5.47 -12.94 8.16
C THR A 200 4.87 -11.79 8.97
N ALA A 201 5.27 -10.54 8.69
CA ALA A 201 4.61 -9.36 9.24
C ALA A 201 3.22 -9.18 8.64
N TYR A 202 2.22 -8.76 9.45
CA TYR A 202 0.84 -8.66 9.00
C TYR A 202 0.09 -7.51 9.69
N ILE A 203 -0.75 -6.82 8.91
CA ILE A 203 -1.81 -5.90 9.36
C ILE A 203 -3.02 -5.99 8.43
N SER A 204 -4.24 -5.98 8.99
CA SER A 204 -5.48 -6.07 8.19
C SER A 204 -5.75 -4.82 7.34
N ASP A 205 -5.44 -3.63 7.81
CA ASP A 205 -5.55 -2.40 7.03
C ASP A 205 -4.56 -1.34 7.50
N LEU A 206 -3.88 -0.72 6.54
CA LEU A 206 -2.91 0.36 6.79
C LEU A 206 -3.59 1.68 7.14
N GLY A 207 -4.89 1.84 6.85
CA GLY A 207 -5.60 3.10 6.94
C GLY A 207 -5.32 4.03 5.76
N MET A 208 -5.56 5.32 5.92
CA MET A 208 -5.37 6.31 4.86
C MET A 208 -4.43 7.46 5.28
N VAL A 209 -3.98 8.20 4.28
CA VAL A 209 -3.39 9.52 4.42
C VAL A 209 -4.33 10.53 3.77
N GLY A 210 -4.95 11.41 4.56
CA GLY A 210 -5.95 12.35 4.06
C GLY A 210 -6.80 12.97 5.15
N PRO A 211 -7.94 13.59 4.81
CA PRO A 211 -8.76 14.34 5.77
C PRO A 211 -9.23 13.48 6.94
N TYR A 212 -8.90 13.88 8.16
CA TYR A 212 -9.28 13.13 9.37
C TYR A 212 -10.79 13.24 9.68
N ASN A 213 -11.33 14.46 9.65
CA ASN A 213 -12.75 14.70 9.91
C ASN A 213 -13.59 14.39 8.65
N SER A 214 -13.63 13.12 8.29
CA SER A 214 -14.25 12.65 7.05
C SER A 214 -14.90 11.28 7.21
N SER A 215 -15.71 10.89 6.24
CA SER A 215 -16.09 9.49 6.05
C SER A 215 -15.21 8.89 4.97
N LEU A 216 -14.09 8.26 5.39
CA LEU A 216 -13.10 7.64 4.49
C LEU A 216 -12.51 8.62 3.45
N GLY A 217 -12.25 9.87 3.86
CA GLY A 217 -11.77 10.95 2.99
C GLY A 217 -12.88 11.81 2.37
N ILE A 218 -14.13 11.39 2.41
CA ILE A 218 -15.30 12.07 1.83
C ILE A 218 -15.96 12.97 2.87
N ASN A 219 -16.53 14.09 2.40
CA ASN A 219 -17.33 14.99 3.24
C ASN A 219 -18.42 14.23 4.00
N VAL A 220 -18.45 14.38 5.32
CA VAL A 220 -19.33 13.61 6.22
C VAL A 220 -20.81 13.83 5.88
N ASN A 221 -21.21 15.07 5.52
CA ASN A 221 -22.60 15.36 5.17
C ASN A 221 -23.03 14.62 3.89
N ASN A 222 -22.14 14.51 2.90
CA ASN A 222 -22.41 13.74 1.68
C ASN A 222 -22.62 12.24 2.00
N ALA A 223 -21.80 11.70 2.91
CA ALA A 223 -21.94 10.31 3.33
C ALA A 223 -23.23 10.08 4.12
N ILE A 224 -23.53 10.96 5.08
CA ILE A 224 -24.78 10.90 5.87
C ILE A 224 -26.01 10.98 4.97
N ASP A 225 -26.07 11.95 4.03
CA ASP A 225 -27.18 12.09 3.10
C ASP A 225 -27.38 10.83 2.25
N LYS A 226 -26.28 10.24 1.76
CA LYS A 226 -26.32 8.96 1.05
C LYS A 226 -26.94 7.84 1.88
N PHE A 227 -26.53 7.69 3.15
CA PHE A 227 -27.02 6.62 4.01
C PHE A 227 -28.49 6.84 4.44
N ILE A 228 -28.88 8.08 4.75
CA ILE A 228 -30.26 8.38 5.17
C ILE A 228 -31.23 8.23 4.00
N THR A 229 -30.85 8.70 2.80
CA THR A 229 -31.78 8.80 1.67
C THR A 229 -31.69 7.64 0.69
N CYS A 230 -30.60 6.85 0.71
CA CYS A 230 -30.25 5.83 -0.29
C CYS A 230 -30.21 6.37 -1.74
N ARG A 231 -30.18 7.70 -1.94
CA ARG A 231 -30.10 8.33 -3.26
C ARG A 231 -28.64 8.44 -3.74
N PRO A 232 -28.38 8.54 -5.05
CA PRO A 232 -27.07 8.95 -5.55
C PRO A 232 -26.71 10.34 -5.01
N VAL A 233 -25.53 10.45 -4.39
CA VAL A 233 -24.96 11.71 -3.89
C VAL A 233 -23.61 11.89 -4.56
N ARG A 234 -23.30 13.10 -5.04
CA ARG A 234 -21.97 13.43 -5.52
C ARG A 234 -21.05 13.55 -4.31
N PHE A 235 -20.08 12.65 -4.23
CA PHE A 235 -19.10 12.72 -3.17
C PHE A 235 -18.04 13.78 -3.46
N GLU A 236 -17.74 14.58 -2.45
CA GLU A 236 -16.68 15.58 -2.44
C GLU A 236 -15.66 15.20 -1.37
N MET A 237 -14.38 15.48 -1.65
CA MET A 237 -13.33 15.26 -0.65
C MET A 237 -13.57 16.19 0.54
N ALA A 238 -13.36 15.67 1.75
CA ALA A 238 -13.44 16.48 2.95
C ALA A 238 -12.24 17.45 3.04
N GLU A 239 -12.39 18.49 3.84
CA GLU A 239 -11.33 19.46 4.17
C GLU A 239 -11.06 19.43 5.68
N GLY A 240 -9.90 19.92 6.09
CA GLY A 240 -9.52 20.06 7.50
C GLY A 240 -8.20 19.36 7.83
N PRO A 241 -7.94 19.11 9.14
CA PRO A 241 -6.74 18.43 9.57
C PRO A 241 -6.68 17.01 8.97
N ASN A 242 -5.47 16.55 8.67
CA ASN A 242 -5.25 15.26 8.04
C ASN A 242 -4.78 14.21 9.05
N ILE A 243 -5.03 12.95 8.71
CA ILE A 243 -4.44 11.78 9.36
C ILE A 243 -3.33 11.22 8.48
N PHE A 244 -2.26 10.74 9.09
CA PHE A 244 -1.21 9.97 8.43
C PHE A 244 -1.17 8.57 9.01
N SER A 245 -1.33 7.56 8.17
CA SER A 245 -1.35 6.15 8.55
C SER A 245 -0.33 5.36 7.75
N ALA A 246 0.54 4.63 8.44
CA ALA A 246 1.58 3.80 7.85
C ALA A 246 2.03 2.71 8.82
N VAL A 247 2.94 1.86 8.36
CA VAL A 247 3.75 0.97 9.21
C VAL A 247 5.22 1.12 8.89
N VAL A 248 6.08 0.92 9.89
CA VAL A 248 7.51 0.71 9.72
C VAL A 248 7.79 -0.78 9.86
N LEU A 249 8.35 -1.36 8.81
CA LEU A 249 8.87 -2.73 8.80
C LEU A 249 10.39 -2.68 8.88
N GLU A 250 10.97 -3.27 9.92
CA GLU A 250 12.42 -3.41 10.09
C GLU A 250 12.82 -4.87 9.93
N LEU A 251 13.80 -5.12 9.07
CA LEU A 251 14.34 -6.46 8.80
C LEU A 251 15.73 -6.61 9.42
N ALA A 252 16.02 -7.79 9.93
CA ALA A 252 17.37 -8.20 10.31
C ALA A 252 18.26 -8.47 9.08
N GLU A 253 19.54 -8.71 9.29
CA GLU A 253 20.52 -8.95 8.21
C GLU A 253 20.17 -10.18 7.34
N ASP A 254 19.52 -11.18 7.95
CA ASP A 254 19.04 -12.40 7.28
C ASP A 254 17.67 -12.24 6.58
N ASN A 255 17.14 -11.01 6.49
CA ASN A 255 15.82 -10.64 5.99
C ASN A 255 14.62 -11.12 6.83
N SER A 256 14.84 -11.67 8.02
CA SER A 256 13.74 -11.94 8.94
C SER A 256 13.15 -10.64 9.48
N VAL A 257 11.86 -10.67 9.82
CA VAL A 257 11.18 -9.50 10.41
C VAL A 257 11.68 -9.30 11.84
N LYS A 258 12.25 -8.11 12.11
CA LYS A 258 12.73 -7.71 13.44
C LYS A 258 11.67 -6.94 14.20
N SER A 259 11.01 -5.97 13.55
CA SER A 259 9.89 -5.23 14.13
C SER A 259 8.89 -4.83 13.07
N PHE A 260 7.63 -4.63 13.48
CA PHE A 260 6.53 -4.19 12.63
C PHE A 260 5.61 -3.27 13.43
N GLU A 261 5.81 -1.97 13.26
CA GLU A 261 5.20 -0.95 14.11
C GLU A 261 4.30 -0.02 13.32
N ARG A 262 3.15 0.35 13.89
CA ARG A 262 2.23 1.32 13.30
C ARG A 262 2.71 2.74 13.51
N ILE A 263 2.53 3.56 12.49
CA ILE A 263 2.53 5.02 12.57
C ILE A 263 1.10 5.49 12.34
N LEU A 264 0.58 6.24 13.32
CA LEU A 264 -0.75 6.84 13.23
C LEU A 264 -0.74 8.16 14.00
N PHE A 265 -0.94 9.26 13.30
CA PHE A 265 -1.08 10.57 13.93
C PHE A 265 -1.98 11.50 13.11
N ASN A 266 -2.55 12.48 13.78
CA ASN A 266 -3.33 13.55 13.16
C ASN A 266 -2.49 14.82 13.07
N GLU A 267 -2.65 15.59 12.00
CA GLU A 267 -2.14 16.97 11.96
C GLU A 267 -2.88 17.82 13.01
N GLU A 268 -2.13 18.62 13.75
CA GLU A 268 -2.69 19.61 14.66
C GLU A 268 -3.28 20.82 13.91
#